data_d54d83deeae86a23e2769b0617c30b6f
#
_entry.id   d54d83deeae86a23e2769b0617c30b6f
#
_cell.length_a   1.000
_cell.length_b   1.000
_cell.length_c   1.000
_cell.angle_alpha   90.00
_cell.angle_beta   90.00
_cell.angle_gamma   90.00
#
_symmetry.space_group_name_H-M   'P 1'
#
loop_
_entity.id
_entity.type
_entity.pdbx_description
1 polymer ?
#
loop_
_entity_poly.entity_id
_entity_poly.type
_entity_poly.pdbx_seq_one_letter_code
_entity_poly.pdbx_strand_id
1 'polypeptide(L)'
;DTGGIVTHTKSSWAKSNKEYSIVKNTTIPLLKSSGIRKIDYLILSHGDADHMGEAINLVENFKVENVIFNCGEYNDLEKELIKVLDKKKIKYYSCIKELNIDNNKLYFLQTKEYDNENDNSNVIYTELNGYKFMFMGDAGIEKEKDILEKYNISNIDVLKARHHGSKTSGDKNFINEISPKYSIISVGKNNRYGHPNKEA
;
A
#
# COMPACT_ATOMS: atom_id res chain seq x y z
N ASP A 1 -1.65 2.53 -2.72
CA ASP A 1 -0.27 3.04 -2.80
C ASP A 1 -0.02 3.73 -4.13
N THR A 2 0.94 4.62 -4.15
CA THR A 2 1.26 5.45 -5.33
C THR A 2 2.60 5.09 -5.95
N GLY A 3 3.39 4.24 -5.26
CA GLY A 3 4.78 4.04 -5.59
C GLY A 3 5.64 5.27 -5.29
N GLY A 4 6.88 5.20 -5.64
CA GLY A 4 7.85 6.29 -5.51
C GLY A 4 9.23 5.84 -5.96
N ILE A 5 10.08 6.81 -6.27
CA ILE A 5 11.48 6.54 -6.56
C ILE A 5 12.27 6.85 -5.29
N VAL A 6 12.88 5.86 -4.68
CA VAL A 6 13.90 6.09 -3.65
C VAL A 6 15.10 6.74 -4.35
N THR A 7 15.19 8.05 -4.27
CA THR A 7 16.35 8.80 -4.77
C THR A 7 17.54 8.55 -3.84
N HIS A 8 18.26 7.47 -4.06
CA HIS A 8 19.65 7.43 -3.58
C HIS A 8 20.38 8.55 -4.29
N THR A 9 21.04 9.41 -3.51
CA THR A 9 21.84 10.57 -3.93
C THR A 9 22.39 10.41 -5.34
N LYS A 10 21.70 10.96 -6.32
CA LYS A 10 22.24 11.06 -7.68
C LYS A 10 23.40 12.05 -7.60
N SER A 11 24.59 11.60 -7.99
CA SER A 11 25.72 12.50 -8.24
C SER A 11 25.25 13.68 -9.12
N SER A 12 25.76 14.88 -8.86
CA SER A 12 25.31 16.13 -9.47
C SER A 12 25.24 16.14 -10.99
N TRP A 13 26.03 15.29 -11.67
CA TRP A 13 26.03 15.13 -13.13
C TRP A 13 24.88 14.28 -13.68
N ALA A 14 24.19 13.51 -12.84
CA ALA A 14 23.08 12.63 -13.22
C ALA A 14 21.68 13.28 -13.05
N LYS A 15 21.63 14.58 -12.76
CA LYS A 15 20.36 15.32 -12.70
C LYS A 15 19.81 15.49 -14.11
N SER A 16 18.92 14.59 -14.52
CA SER A 16 18.02 14.85 -15.63
C SER A 16 17.12 16.04 -15.27
N ASN A 17 16.98 17.01 -16.15
CA ASN A 17 16.13 18.20 -15.96
C ASN A 17 14.61 17.86 -15.93
N LYS A 18 14.22 16.58 -16.08
CA LYS A 18 12.85 16.09 -15.89
C LYS A 18 12.90 14.92 -14.91
N GLU A 19 12.46 15.16 -13.72
CA GLU A 19 12.22 14.10 -12.75
C GLU A 19 11.06 13.23 -13.24
N TYR A 20 11.32 11.93 -13.46
CA TYR A 20 10.28 11.02 -13.93
C TYR A 20 9.32 10.75 -12.76
N SER A 21 8.05 11.05 -12.96
CA SER A 21 6.98 10.73 -12.02
C SER A 21 6.11 9.60 -12.57
N ILE A 22 6.06 8.48 -11.89
CA ILE A 22 5.22 7.33 -12.28
C ILE A 22 3.74 7.72 -12.25
N VAL A 23 3.34 8.56 -11.30
CA VAL A 23 1.97 9.05 -11.17
C VAL A 23 1.59 9.91 -12.38
N LYS A 24 2.40 10.89 -12.75
CA LYS A 24 2.10 11.80 -13.88
C LYS A 24 2.18 11.10 -15.22
N ASN A 25 3.14 10.19 -15.38
CA ASN A 25 3.42 9.58 -16.69
C ASN A 25 2.68 8.26 -16.93
N THR A 26 2.20 7.60 -15.88
CA THR A 26 1.57 6.28 -15.99
C THR A 26 0.22 6.23 -15.28
N THR A 27 0.18 6.49 -13.97
CA THR A 27 -1.03 6.26 -13.15
C THR A 27 -2.19 7.16 -13.57
N ILE A 28 -1.98 8.47 -13.67
CA ILE A 28 -3.04 9.42 -14.07
C ILE A 28 -3.52 9.17 -15.50
N PRO A 29 -2.65 8.97 -16.50
CA PRO A 29 -3.09 8.59 -17.84
C PRO A 29 -3.92 7.30 -17.87
N LEU A 30 -3.51 6.27 -17.10
CA LEU A 30 -4.26 5.01 -17.00
C LEU A 30 -5.66 5.23 -16.39
N LEU A 31 -5.76 5.95 -15.27
CA LEU A 31 -7.04 6.28 -14.65
C LEU A 31 -7.96 7.01 -15.65
N LYS A 32 -7.45 8.02 -16.33
CA LYS A 32 -8.22 8.78 -17.33
C LYS A 32 -8.66 7.93 -18.51
N SER A 33 -7.80 7.06 -19.03
CA SER A 33 -8.14 6.16 -20.16
C SER A 33 -9.19 5.13 -19.76
N SER A 34 -9.24 4.76 -18.46
CA SER A 34 -10.28 3.89 -17.89
C SER A 34 -11.57 4.65 -17.51
N GLY A 35 -11.68 5.94 -17.88
CA GLY A 35 -12.86 6.76 -17.56
C GLY A 35 -12.95 7.24 -16.11
N ILE A 36 -11.94 6.95 -15.30
CA ILE A 36 -11.89 7.37 -13.89
C ILE A 36 -11.48 8.84 -13.83
N ARG A 37 -12.32 9.67 -13.21
CA ARG A 37 -12.11 11.13 -13.11
C ARG A 37 -11.76 11.59 -11.70
N LYS A 38 -11.95 10.73 -10.70
CA LYS A 38 -11.65 10.99 -9.30
C LYS A 38 -11.32 9.70 -8.57
N ILE A 39 -10.62 9.82 -7.47
CA ILE A 39 -10.40 8.76 -6.48
C ILE A 39 -11.21 9.16 -5.25
N ASP A 40 -12.17 8.31 -4.86
CA ASP A 40 -12.98 8.56 -3.66
C ASP A 40 -12.17 8.33 -2.39
N TYR A 41 -11.34 7.28 -2.38
CA TYR A 41 -10.44 6.97 -1.27
C TYR A 41 -9.06 6.54 -1.79
N LEU A 42 -8.04 7.31 -1.48
CA LEU A 42 -6.64 6.89 -1.63
C LEU A 42 -6.20 6.23 -0.32
N ILE A 43 -5.98 4.93 -0.36
CA ILE A 43 -5.53 4.17 0.80
C ILE A 43 -4.03 3.94 0.67
N LEU A 44 -3.28 4.41 1.66
CA LEU A 44 -1.84 4.21 1.78
C LEU A 44 -1.60 3.04 2.73
N SER A 45 -0.75 2.10 2.31
CA SER A 45 -0.41 0.95 3.16
C SER A 45 0.41 1.40 4.36
N HIS A 46 1.46 2.20 4.11
CA HIS A 46 2.35 2.76 5.13
C HIS A 46 3.19 3.91 4.56
N GLY A 47 4.00 4.54 5.39
CA GLY A 47 4.69 5.79 5.12
C GLY A 47 5.98 5.69 4.29
N ASP A 48 6.39 4.53 3.78
CA ASP A 48 7.63 4.40 3.05
C ASP A 48 7.57 4.97 1.63
N ALA A 49 8.71 5.48 1.17
CA ALA A 49 8.79 6.23 -0.09
C ALA A 49 8.43 5.43 -1.34
N ASP A 50 8.66 4.12 -1.36
CA ASP A 50 8.29 3.23 -2.46
C ASP A 50 6.80 2.88 -2.47
N HIS A 51 6.07 3.21 -1.40
CA HIS A 51 4.62 3.07 -1.30
C HIS A 51 3.87 4.40 -1.46
N MET A 52 4.31 5.46 -0.79
CA MET A 52 3.60 6.74 -0.82
C MET A 52 4.38 7.92 -1.44
N GLY A 53 5.59 7.68 -1.96
CA GLY A 53 6.47 8.76 -2.44
C GLY A 53 5.89 9.64 -3.53
N GLU A 54 4.93 9.15 -4.30
CA GLU A 54 4.22 9.91 -5.33
C GLU A 54 2.82 10.41 -4.90
N ALA A 55 2.44 10.24 -3.62
CA ALA A 55 1.12 10.61 -3.14
C ALA A 55 0.84 12.12 -3.27
N ILE A 56 1.83 12.96 -2.98
CA ILE A 56 1.73 14.42 -3.17
C ILE A 56 1.47 14.73 -4.65
N ASN A 57 2.25 14.14 -5.55
CA ASN A 57 2.05 14.32 -6.99
C ASN A 57 0.66 13.87 -7.44
N LEU A 58 0.11 12.81 -6.86
CA LEU A 58 -1.22 12.33 -7.17
C LEU A 58 -2.29 13.34 -6.73
N VAL A 59 -2.29 13.75 -5.47
CA VAL A 59 -3.31 14.67 -4.95
C VAL A 59 -3.20 16.09 -5.54
N GLU A 60 -2.04 16.47 -6.06
CA GLU A 60 -1.85 17.75 -6.76
C GLU A 60 -2.38 17.74 -8.19
N ASN A 61 -2.29 16.60 -8.90
CA ASN A 61 -2.57 16.52 -10.35
C ASN A 61 -3.81 15.70 -10.70
N PHE A 62 -4.45 15.06 -9.71
CA PHE A 62 -5.69 14.29 -9.89
C PHE A 62 -6.65 14.55 -8.72
N LYS A 63 -7.95 14.44 -8.97
CA LYS A 63 -8.96 14.65 -7.93
C LYS A 63 -8.96 13.47 -6.98
N VAL A 64 -8.63 13.70 -5.71
CA VAL A 64 -8.74 12.76 -4.60
C VAL A 64 -9.68 13.38 -3.56
N GLU A 65 -10.65 12.63 -3.07
CA GLU A 65 -11.63 13.14 -2.10
C GLU A 65 -11.24 12.84 -0.66
N ASN A 66 -10.68 11.66 -0.41
CA ASN A 66 -10.28 11.23 0.92
C ASN A 66 -8.95 10.47 0.85
N VAL A 67 -8.15 10.57 1.92
CA VAL A 67 -6.93 9.79 2.09
C VAL A 67 -7.01 8.99 3.40
N ILE A 68 -6.56 7.74 3.37
CA ILE A 68 -6.51 6.88 4.55
C ILE A 68 -5.06 6.46 4.78
N PHE A 69 -4.53 6.86 5.94
CA PHE A 69 -3.22 6.47 6.44
C PHE A 69 -3.31 5.21 7.29
N ASN A 70 -2.17 4.56 7.52
CA ASN A 70 -2.03 3.49 8.50
C ASN A 70 -2.15 3.97 9.95
N CYS A 71 -1.92 3.07 10.87
CA CYS A 71 -1.77 3.39 12.29
C CYS A 71 -0.30 3.71 12.59
N GLY A 72 -0.07 4.39 13.71
CA GLY A 72 1.25 4.76 14.18
C GLY A 72 1.50 6.25 14.10
N GLU A 73 2.69 6.66 14.49
CA GLU A 73 3.14 8.04 14.39
C GLU A 73 3.47 8.37 12.94
N TYR A 74 3.00 9.52 12.46
CA TYR A 74 3.32 9.98 11.12
C TYR A 74 4.80 10.29 10.95
N ASN A 75 5.41 9.71 9.93
CA ASN A 75 6.76 10.05 9.51
C ASN A 75 6.81 11.40 8.77
N ASP A 76 8.00 11.83 8.34
CA ASP A 76 8.16 13.14 7.69
C ASP A 76 7.43 13.23 6.34
N LEU A 77 7.40 12.15 5.57
CA LEU A 77 6.74 12.10 4.27
C LEU A 77 5.22 12.20 4.40
N GLU A 78 4.66 11.52 5.40
CA GLU A 78 3.25 11.61 5.73
C GLU A 78 2.87 13.00 6.22
N LYS A 79 3.69 13.61 7.08
CA LYS A 79 3.50 15.00 7.55
C LYS A 79 3.55 16.01 6.40
N GLU A 80 4.40 15.79 5.40
CA GLU A 80 4.42 16.62 4.19
C GLU A 80 3.13 16.45 3.37
N LEU A 81 2.66 15.23 3.18
CA LEU A 81 1.40 14.98 2.51
C LEU A 81 0.23 15.64 3.24
N ILE A 82 0.16 15.53 4.57
CA ILE A 82 -0.89 16.14 5.40
C ILE A 82 -0.96 17.66 5.18
N LYS A 83 0.19 18.37 5.13
CA LYS A 83 0.22 19.82 4.82
C LYS A 83 -0.43 20.12 3.47
N VAL A 84 -0.23 19.27 2.47
CA VAL A 84 -0.86 19.44 1.14
C VAL A 84 -2.35 19.14 1.21
N LEU A 85 -2.77 18.10 1.94
CA LEU A 85 -4.17 17.74 2.12
C LEU A 85 -4.94 18.87 2.83
N ASP A 86 -4.39 19.45 3.89
CA ASP A 86 -4.97 20.58 4.62
C ASP A 86 -5.14 21.80 3.72
N LYS A 87 -4.10 22.16 2.96
CA LYS A 87 -4.14 23.27 2.00
C LYS A 87 -5.23 23.07 0.94
N LYS A 88 -5.43 21.83 0.48
CA LYS A 88 -6.44 21.46 -0.52
C LYS A 88 -7.81 21.15 0.08
N LYS A 89 -7.94 21.13 1.40
CA LYS A 89 -9.16 20.74 2.13
C LYS A 89 -9.62 19.32 1.79
N ILE A 90 -8.68 18.42 1.54
CA ILE A 90 -8.92 16.99 1.34
C ILE A 90 -9.00 16.32 2.70
N LYS A 91 -10.05 15.56 2.94
CA LYS A 91 -10.22 14.84 4.21
C LYS A 91 -9.23 13.68 4.31
N TYR A 92 -8.74 13.43 5.51
CA TYR A 92 -7.90 12.25 5.77
C TYR A 92 -8.26 11.61 7.11
N TYR A 93 -7.96 10.33 7.20
CA TYR A 93 -8.27 9.47 8.32
C TYR A 93 -7.08 8.56 8.57
N SER A 94 -6.91 8.08 9.79
CA SER A 94 -5.93 7.06 10.15
C SER A 94 -6.56 6.01 11.06
N CYS A 95 -5.95 4.85 11.10
CA CYS A 95 -6.33 3.81 12.05
C CYS A 95 -7.81 3.39 12.00
N ILE A 96 -8.43 3.44 10.83
CA ILE A 96 -9.82 3.00 10.67
C ILE A 96 -9.90 1.47 10.71
N LYS A 97 -11.03 0.93 11.18
CA LYS A 97 -11.27 -0.52 11.25
C LYS A 97 -12.00 -1.04 10.03
N GLU A 98 -12.85 -0.23 9.46
CA GLU A 98 -13.65 -0.60 8.30
C GLU A 98 -13.99 0.62 7.44
N LEU A 99 -14.22 0.37 6.16
CA LEU A 99 -14.70 1.35 5.21
C LEU A 99 -15.85 0.72 4.41
N ASN A 100 -17.02 1.35 4.48
CA ASN A 100 -18.17 0.94 3.68
C ASN A 100 -18.19 1.73 2.37
N ILE A 101 -18.26 1.03 1.24
CA ILE A 101 -18.36 1.62 -0.10
C ILE A 101 -19.54 0.94 -0.80
N ASP A 102 -20.65 1.63 -0.92
CA ASP A 102 -21.91 1.09 -1.42
C ASP A 102 -22.28 -0.21 -0.68
N ASN A 103 -22.37 -1.32 -1.41
CA ASN A 103 -22.68 -2.65 -0.86
C ASN A 103 -21.44 -3.44 -0.46
N ASN A 104 -20.25 -2.87 -0.56
CA ASN A 104 -19.01 -3.53 -0.25
C ASN A 104 -18.39 -2.99 1.04
N LYS A 105 -17.59 -3.81 1.69
CA LYS A 105 -16.88 -3.43 2.91
C LYS A 105 -15.41 -3.82 2.82
N LEU A 106 -14.53 -2.89 3.16
CA LEU A 106 -13.11 -3.14 3.38
C LEU A 106 -12.87 -3.21 4.88
N TYR A 107 -12.23 -4.27 5.33
CA TYR A 107 -11.80 -4.44 6.73
C TYR A 107 -10.31 -4.17 6.82
N PHE A 108 -9.93 -3.28 7.73
CA PHE A 108 -8.54 -3.00 8.06
C PHE A 108 -8.15 -3.88 9.25
N LEU A 109 -7.28 -4.85 9.02
CA LEU A 109 -6.92 -5.86 10.02
C LEU A 109 -5.92 -5.28 11.02
N GLN A 110 -6.44 -4.46 11.92
CA GLN A 110 -5.65 -3.81 12.97
C GLN A 110 -5.35 -4.81 14.09
N THR A 111 -4.10 -4.90 14.50
CA THR A 111 -3.65 -5.75 15.60
C THR A 111 -3.19 -4.89 16.77
N LYS A 112 -1.94 -4.53 16.83
CA LYS A 112 -1.32 -3.60 17.78
C LYS A 112 -0.54 -2.55 17.02
N GLU A 113 0.07 -1.61 17.69
CA GLU A 113 1.09 -0.73 17.15
C GLU A 113 2.46 -1.41 17.24
N TYR A 114 3.28 -1.24 16.21
CA TYR A 114 4.61 -1.83 16.08
C TYR A 114 5.67 -0.73 16.03
N ASP A 115 6.89 -1.07 16.46
CA ASP A 115 8.02 -0.13 16.44
C ASP A 115 8.51 0.17 15.01
N ASN A 116 8.23 -0.71 14.05
CA ASN A 116 8.63 -0.51 12.67
C ASN A 116 7.42 -0.17 11.77
N GLU A 117 7.67 0.69 10.78
CA GLU A 117 6.65 1.22 9.88
C GLU A 117 6.01 0.14 9.01
N ASN A 118 6.78 -0.85 8.57
CA ASN A 118 6.27 -1.94 7.73
C ASN A 118 5.16 -2.73 8.44
N ASP A 119 5.34 -3.09 9.71
CA ASP A 119 4.34 -3.81 10.48
C ASP A 119 3.13 -2.96 10.85
N ASN A 120 3.24 -1.63 10.80
CA ASN A 120 2.10 -0.71 10.89
C ASN A 120 1.29 -0.61 9.59
N SER A 121 1.68 -1.31 8.51
CA SER A 121 0.95 -1.32 7.24
C SER A 121 -0.55 -1.59 7.43
N ASN A 122 -1.37 -0.88 6.68
CA ASN A 122 -2.78 -1.21 6.50
C ASN A 122 -2.91 -2.56 5.77
N VAL A 123 -3.20 -3.60 6.53
CA VAL A 123 -3.60 -4.89 5.94
C VAL A 123 -5.10 -4.87 5.71
N ILE A 124 -5.51 -5.06 4.46
CA ILE A 124 -6.91 -4.93 4.05
C ILE A 124 -7.45 -6.28 3.60
N TYR A 125 -8.59 -6.67 4.16
CA TYR A 125 -9.40 -7.78 3.68
C TYR A 125 -10.72 -7.25 3.12
N THR A 126 -11.17 -7.83 2.01
CA THR A 126 -12.49 -7.52 1.44
C THR A 126 -13.02 -8.71 0.66
N GLU A 127 -14.35 -8.79 0.57
CA GLU A 127 -15.03 -9.72 -0.29
C GLU A 127 -15.82 -8.94 -1.36
N LEU A 128 -15.50 -9.18 -2.64
CA LEU A 128 -16.13 -8.52 -3.77
C LEU A 128 -16.67 -9.58 -4.72
N ASN A 129 -17.97 -9.56 -4.96
CA ASN A 129 -18.66 -10.54 -5.84
C ASN A 129 -18.38 -12.02 -5.49
N GLY A 130 -18.25 -12.31 -4.19
CA GLY A 130 -17.97 -13.66 -3.69
C GLY A 130 -16.49 -14.07 -3.74
N TYR A 131 -15.58 -13.18 -4.16
CA TYR A 131 -14.13 -13.40 -4.13
C TYR A 131 -13.50 -12.66 -2.97
N LYS A 132 -12.62 -13.34 -2.26
CA LYS A 132 -11.88 -12.81 -1.10
C LYS A 132 -10.52 -12.26 -1.52
N PHE A 133 -10.27 -11.01 -1.21
CA PHE A 133 -9.01 -10.32 -1.50
C PHE A 133 -8.33 -9.93 -0.21
N MET A 134 -7.00 -10.06 -0.19
CA MET A 134 -6.16 -9.60 0.91
C MET A 134 -4.96 -8.82 0.40
N PHE A 135 -4.74 -7.63 0.96
CA PHE A 135 -3.65 -6.73 0.61
C PHE A 135 -2.78 -6.53 1.86
N MET A 136 -1.53 -6.97 1.80
CA MET A 136 -0.66 -7.04 2.97
C MET A 136 0.16 -5.77 3.23
N GLY A 137 0.28 -4.86 2.25
CA GLY A 137 1.32 -3.82 2.31
C GLY A 137 2.69 -4.46 2.45
N ASP A 138 3.48 -3.99 3.40
CA ASP A 138 4.78 -4.56 3.75
C ASP A 138 4.80 -5.20 5.16
N ALA A 139 3.63 -5.54 5.68
CA ALA A 139 3.44 -6.17 6.98
C ALA A 139 4.35 -7.38 7.19
N GLY A 140 5.13 -7.41 8.28
CA GLY A 140 6.09 -8.45 8.59
C GLY A 140 5.48 -9.69 9.25
N ILE A 141 6.34 -10.67 9.56
CA ILE A 141 5.95 -11.96 10.16
C ILE A 141 5.26 -11.77 11.51
N GLU A 142 5.64 -10.77 12.29
CA GLU A 142 5.01 -10.51 13.58
C GLU A 142 3.54 -10.14 13.39
N LYS A 143 3.26 -9.23 12.46
CA LYS A 143 1.88 -8.85 12.14
C LYS A 143 1.07 -9.99 11.53
N GLU A 144 1.68 -10.83 10.71
CA GLU A 144 1.01 -12.03 10.17
C GLU A 144 0.51 -12.95 11.29
N LYS A 145 1.34 -13.20 12.32
CA LYS A 145 0.96 -14.00 13.50
C LYS A 145 -0.17 -13.34 14.29
N ASP A 146 -0.03 -12.05 14.57
CA ASP A 146 -1.06 -11.30 15.31
C ASP A 146 -2.40 -11.26 14.55
N ILE A 147 -2.37 -11.25 13.20
CA ILE A 147 -3.58 -11.35 12.37
C ILE A 147 -4.23 -12.74 12.54
N LEU A 148 -3.47 -13.83 12.47
CA LEU A 148 -4.01 -15.18 12.66
C LEU A 148 -4.60 -15.38 14.07
N GLU A 149 -3.96 -14.81 15.09
CA GLU A 149 -4.47 -14.89 16.48
C GLU A 149 -5.79 -14.13 16.67
N LYS A 150 -5.94 -13.02 15.95
CA LYS A 150 -7.07 -12.10 16.16
C LYS A 150 -8.24 -12.33 15.21
N TYR A 151 -7.98 -12.78 14.00
CA TYR A 151 -8.98 -12.88 12.93
C TYR A 151 -9.05 -14.30 12.37
N ASN A 152 -10.26 -14.80 12.20
CA ASN A 152 -10.50 -16.09 11.54
C ASN A 152 -10.63 -15.88 10.02
N ILE A 153 -9.51 -15.86 9.31
CA ILE A 153 -9.45 -15.62 7.86
C ILE A 153 -8.84 -16.84 7.17
N SER A 154 -9.54 -17.36 6.17
CA SER A 154 -9.08 -18.50 5.40
C SER A 154 -9.65 -18.47 3.98
N ASN A 155 -9.07 -19.29 3.10
CA ASN A 155 -9.52 -19.44 1.71
C ASN A 155 -9.56 -18.10 0.96
N ILE A 156 -8.44 -17.39 0.95
CA ILE A 156 -8.27 -16.16 0.18
C ILE A 156 -8.19 -16.50 -1.31
N ASP A 157 -8.98 -15.82 -2.15
CA ASP A 157 -8.88 -16.01 -3.59
C ASP A 157 -7.66 -15.31 -4.17
N VAL A 158 -7.42 -14.05 -3.77
CA VAL A 158 -6.31 -13.25 -4.26
C VAL A 158 -5.56 -12.57 -3.11
N LEU A 159 -4.29 -12.91 -2.97
CA LEU A 159 -3.36 -12.29 -2.02
C LEU A 159 -2.44 -11.33 -2.79
N LYS A 160 -2.43 -10.04 -2.44
CA LYS A 160 -1.29 -9.16 -2.77
C LYS A 160 -0.20 -9.42 -1.74
N ALA A 161 0.81 -10.19 -2.17
CA ALA A 161 1.92 -10.57 -1.31
C ALA A 161 2.67 -9.33 -0.80
N ARG A 162 3.18 -9.43 0.41
CA ARG A 162 3.90 -8.37 1.10
C ARG A 162 5.32 -8.18 0.59
N HIS A 163 5.89 -7.01 0.86
CA HIS A 163 7.31 -6.68 0.77
C HIS A 163 7.97 -7.20 -0.51
N HIS A 164 7.27 -7.03 -1.65
CA HIS A 164 7.77 -7.38 -3.00
C HIS A 164 8.30 -8.82 -3.17
N GLY A 165 7.89 -9.76 -2.31
CA GLY A 165 8.42 -11.13 -2.29
C GLY A 165 9.84 -11.22 -1.72
N SER A 166 10.12 -10.49 -0.65
CA SER A 166 11.38 -10.56 0.11
C SER A 166 11.57 -11.94 0.75
N LYS A 167 12.81 -12.31 1.11
CA LYS A 167 13.11 -13.52 1.91
C LYS A 167 12.37 -13.59 3.25
N THR A 168 12.09 -12.42 3.82
CA THR A 168 11.32 -12.28 5.04
C THR A 168 9.82 -12.28 4.78
N SER A 169 9.38 -12.54 3.53
CA SER A 169 8.00 -12.54 3.12
C SER A 169 7.37 -13.92 3.32
N GLY A 170 6.28 -13.97 4.09
CA GLY A 170 5.44 -15.14 4.24
C GLY A 170 5.92 -16.09 5.35
N ASP A 171 5.31 -15.99 6.51
CA ASP A 171 5.33 -17.11 7.45
C ASP A 171 4.57 -18.28 6.79
N LYS A 172 5.22 -19.46 6.73
CA LYS A 172 4.60 -20.67 6.14
C LYS A 172 3.25 -21.01 6.79
N ASN A 173 3.15 -20.80 8.10
CA ASN A 173 1.92 -21.02 8.82
C ASN A 173 0.83 -20.05 8.36
N PHE A 174 1.16 -18.77 8.21
CA PHE A 174 0.22 -17.77 7.72
C PHE A 174 -0.29 -18.12 6.32
N ILE A 175 0.60 -18.44 5.38
CA ILE A 175 0.21 -18.81 4.01
C ILE A 175 -0.64 -20.08 3.99
N ASN A 176 -0.32 -21.08 4.80
CA ASN A 176 -1.11 -22.31 4.89
C ASN A 176 -2.53 -22.06 5.43
N GLU A 177 -2.66 -21.22 6.47
CA GLU A 177 -3.96 -20.90 7.08
C GLU A 177 -4.85 -20.06 6.14
N ILE A 178 -4.31 -19.02 5.52
CA ILE A 178 -5.08 -18.20 4.59
C ILE A 178 -5.31 -18.87 3.24
N SER A 179 -4.47 -19.87 2.87
CA SER A 179 -4.57 -20.73 1.69
C SER A 179 -4.97 -19.97 0.41
N PRO A 180 -4.12 -19.05 -0.10
CA PRO A 180 -4.49 -18.22 -1.24
C PRO A 180 -4.49 -19.01 -2.54
N LYS A 181 -5.50 -18.82 -3.40
CA LYS A 181 -5.55 -19.42 -4.75
C LYS A 181 -4.56 -18.75 -5.71
N TYR A 182 -4.44 -17.44 -5.61
CA TYR A 182 -3.54 -16.63 -6.42
C TYR A 182 -2.78 -15.65 -5.53
N SER A 183 -1.46 -15.54 -5.77
CA SER A 183 -0.62 -14.52 -5.14
C SER A 183 -0.07 -13.57 -6.18
N ILE A 184 -0.25 -12.26 -5.96
CA ILE A 184 0.27 -11.19 -6.81
C ILE A 184 1.48 -10.57 -6.13
N ILE A 185 2.63 -10.56 -6.79
CA ILE A 185 3.85 -9.93 -6.30
C ILE A 185 4.17 -8.72 -7.20
N SER A 186 4.19 -7.54 -6.61
CA SER A 186 4.59 -6.31 -7.30
C SER A 186 6.09 -6.12 -7.14
N VAL A 187 6.86 -6.26 -8.21
CA VAL A 187 8.32 -6.21 -8.17
C VAL A 187 8.89 -5.64 -9.46
N GLY A 188 9.96 -4.86 -9.35
CA GLY A 188 10.69 -4.33 -10.51
C GLY A 188 11.49 -5.40 -11.24
N LYS A 189 11.46 -5.41 -12.57
CA LYS A 189 12.34 -6.28 -13.37
C LYS A 189 13.80 -5.93 -13.09
N ASN A 190 14.64 -6.96 -12.86
CA ASN A 190 16.06 -6.80 -12.56
C ASN A 190 16.35 -5.91 -11.32
N ASN A 191 15.47 -5.97 -10.31
CA ASN A 191 15.69 -5.23 -9.08
C ASN A 191 16.94 -5.72 -8.34
N ARG A 192 17.63 -4.79 -7.66
CA ARG A 192 18.89 -5.06 -6.95
C ARG A 192 18.76 -5.99 -5.73
N TYR A 193 17.53 -6.20 -5.25
CA TYR A 193 17.25 -7.01 -4.05
C TYR A 193 17.05 -8.49 -4.39
N GLY A 194 16.99 -8.86 -5.68
CA GLY A 194 16.73 -10.21 -6.12
C GLY A 194 15.32 -10.72 -5.82
N HIS A 195 14.36 -9.79 -5.71
CA HIS A 195 12.96 -10.16 -5.52
C HIS A 195 12.29 -10.55 -6.85
N PRO A 196 11.24 -11.40 -6.83
CA PRO A 196 10.80 -12.21 -5.69
C PRO A 196 11.84 -13.30 -5.34
N ASN A 197 11.98 -13.58 -4.05
CA ASN A 197 12.84 -14.67 -3.60
C ASN A 197 12.14 -16.02 -3.83
N LYS A 198 12.94 -17.10 -4.00
CA LYS A 198 12.38 -18.45 -4.19
C LYS A 198 11.62 -18.99 -2.99
N GLU A 199 11.84 -18.38 -1.81
CA GLU A 199 11.22 -18.77 -0.55
C GLU A 199 9.97 -17.92 -0.21
N ALA A 200 9.63 -16.94 -1.07
CA ALA A 200 8.48 -16.05 -0.89
C ALA A 200 7.18 -16.65 -1.44
#